data_1be748e268648753cdaf433cadf13d28
#
_entry.id   1be748e268648753cdaf433cadf13d28
#
_cell.length_a   1.000
_cell.length_b   1.000
_cell.length_c   1.000
_cell.angle_alpha   90.00
_cell.angle_beta   90.00
_cell.angle_gamma   90.00
#
_symmetry.space_group_name_H-M   'P 1'
#
loop_
_entity.id
_entity.type
_entity.pdbx_description
1 polymer ?
#
loop_
_entity_poly.entity_id
_entity_poly.type
_entity_poly.pdbx_seq_one_letter_code
_entity_poly.pdbx_strand_id
1 'polypeptide(L)'
;MKQKKENRVALLLHWAGGQKIWLFLAILLSMCSGLCIIVPYIGIYRLMDATFNNACTKELVVQTVAMIAAAVTLRFALFGCSGVAAHKGAYGALFKVRCMVAEHIARAPLGALNERRTGDIKTVLNEDIEKLELFLAHNLPDLVCYLVGPVVIFIYLMTVNIPLALISLVPLILAVVVMGMMFRNTDDLMERANRSITTLNSVMIEYISGMKLIKAYNMGSKSFQKFSDAIQEENAMWNETSRRMGPPYAAFVVIIECGMLMMVPIGGMFFLKGSLAASTLLLFLYVGSMYLTEIRPLQELGTNFANVLNAITKTKEILDIPIYEGGTDFPKNHDIELRNVRFSYDGKTDVLQGVNLKIKDGERMALVGQSGAGKSTVIELISRFYDVQEGEVLIGGKNVKELNYDTILKNVAIVFQKTFLTRDSVLENIRMGSNATLEKVRTAAKEAQIDDFIMSLPDGYDTKVGSFGSRFSGGEKQRIAIARAILKNAPILILDEATSASDPENQMEIDKAIQNLCKGKTVIVVAHRLSALKMCERVAVVENHTITCVGTHEEVRKNNAYYRKAWENYETARNITYQLEGGKQHE
;
A
#
# COMPACT_ATOMS: atom_id res chain seq x y z
N MET A 1 8.87 21.55 15.44
CA MET A 1 9.61 21.94 14.24
C MET A 1 8.64 21.95 13.05
N LYS A 2 8.45 23.09 12.36
CA LYS A 2 7.62 23.16 11.12
C LYS A 2 8.34 22.33 10.05
N GLN A 3 7.82 21.13 9.75
CA GLN A 3 8.27 20.39 8.56
C GLN A 3 8.10 21.31 7.34
N LYS A 4 9.20 21.57 6.66
CA LYS A 4 9.21 22.24 5.36
C LYS A 4 8.24 21.43 4.46
N LYS A 5 7.16 22.05 3.99
CA LYS A 5 6.24 21.40 3.04
C LYS A 5 7.06 20.99 1.80
N GLU A 6 7.53 19.78 1.75
CA GLU A 6 8.17 19.23 0.55
C GLU A 6 7.17 19.31 -0.61
N ASN A 7 7.65 19.76 -1.74
CA ASN A 7 6.82 19.84 -2.93
C ASN A 7 6.56 18.40 -3.44
N ARG A 8 5.35 17.87 -3.14
CA ARG A 8 4.96 16.49 -3.45
C ARG A 8 5.07 16.18 -4.94
N VAL A 9 4.79 17.14 -5.80
CA VAL A 9 4.94 16.98 -7.26
C VAL A 9 6.42 16.85 -7.64
N ALA A 10 7.30 17.63 -7.02
CA ALA A 10 8.75 17.50 -7.24
C ALA A 10 9.26 16.12 -6.80
N LEU A 11 8.70 15.56 -5.71
CA LEU A 11 9.02 14.22 -5.24
C LEU A 11 8.59 13.15 -6.25
N LEU A 12 7.37 13.22 -6.80
CA LEU A 12 6.89 12.34 -7.85
C LEU A 12 7.81 12.39 -9.09
N LEU A 13 8.18 13.60 -9.53
CA LEU A 13 9.11 13.77 -10.62
C LEU A 13 10.51 13.22 -10.29
N HIS A 14 10.95 13.28 -9.03
CA HIS A 14 12.19 12.65 -8.61
C HIS A 14 12.12 11.13 -8.76
N TRP A 15 11.04 10.50 -8.32
CA TRP A 15 10.80 9.06 -8.47
C TRP A 15 10.73 8.61 -9.93
N ALA A 16 10.18 9.43 -10.83
CA ALA A 16 10.11 9.13 -12.26
C ALA A 16 11.51 8.98 -12.90
N GLY A 17 12.55 9.62 -12.34
CA GLY A 17 13.94 9.47 -12.81
C GLY A 17 14.12 9.83 -14.28
N GLY A 18 14.70 8.93 -15.10
CA GLY A 18 14.94 9.12 -16.54
C GLY A 18 13.67 9.24 -17.39
N GLN A 19 12.51 8.81 -16.87
CA GLN A 19 11.23 8.90 -17.58
C GLN A 19 10.71 10.34 -17.73
N LYS A 20 11.29 11.29 -17.01
CA LYS A 20 10.99 12.74 -17.11
C LYS A 20 11.08 13.26 -18.54
N ILE A 21 12.00 12.71 -19.36
CA ILE A 21 12.20 13.15 -20.75
C ILE A 21 10.92 12.88 -21.57
N TRP A 22 10.28 11.75 -21.39
CA TRP A 22 9.03 11.41 -22.07
C TRP A 22 7.86 12.28 -21.60
N LEU A 23 7.80 12.58 -20.29
CA LEU A 23 6.79 13.48 -19.73
C LEU A 23 6.98 14.91 -20.23
N PHE A 24 8.22 15.38 -20.30
CA PHE A 24 8.52 16.71 -20.87
C PHE A 24 8.16 16.79 -22.35
N LEU A 25 8.49 15.76 -23.13
CA LEU A 25 8.12 15.68 -24.53
C LEU A 25 6.59 15.70 -24.70
N ALA A 26 5.85 14.97 -23.85
CA ALA A 26 4.39 14.98 -23.86
C ALA A 26 3.83 16.40 -23.61
N ILE A 27 4.34 17.11 -22.63
CA ILE A 27 3.96 18.48 -22.32
C ILE A 27 4.23 19.41 -23.53
N LEU A 28 5.41 19.29 -24.13
CA LEU A 28 5.79 20.10 -25.29
C LEU A 28 4.86 19.84 -26.48
N LEU A 29 4.60 18.57 -26.80
CA LEU A 29 3.68 18.20 -27.88
C LEU A 29 2.24 18.64 -27.62
N SER A 30 1.77 18.53 -26.37
CA SER A 30 0.46 19.03 -25.95
C SER A 30 0.36 20.55 -26.10
N MET A 31 1.40 21.27 -25.71
CA MET A 31 1.49 22.73 -25.91
C MET A 31 1.44 23.10 -27.39
N CYS A 32 2.20 22.43 -28.25
CA CYS A 32 2.17 22.64 -29.71
C CYS A 32 0.77 22.33 -30.29
N SER A 33 0.12 21.28 -29.81
CA SER A 33 -1.26 20.95 -30.18
C SER A 33 -2.23 22.06 -29.78
N GLY A 34 -2.10 22.59 -28.55
CA GLY A 34 -2.90 23.72 -28.07
C GLY A 34 -2.71 25.00 -28.90
N LEU A 35 -1.50 25.28 -29.40
CA LEU A 35 -1.23 26.40 -30.29
C LEU A 35 -1.96 26.27 -31.65
N CYS A 36 -2.14 25.08 -32.15
CA CYS A 36 -2.84 24.85 -33.43
C CYS A 36 -4.34 25.21 -33.38
N ILE A 37 -4.95 25.33 -32.22
CA ILE A 37 -6.39 25.63 -32.04
C ILE A 37 -6.78 26.96 -32.67
N ILE A 38 -5.87 27.93 -32.75
CA ILE A 38 -6.16 29.29 -33.25
C ILE A 38 -6.38 29.35 -34.76
N VAL A 39 -5.75 28.42 -35.53
CA VAL A 39 -5.69 28.50 -36.98
C VAL A 39 -7.07 28.43 -37.65
N PRO A 40 -7.99 27.52 -37.24
CA PRO A 40 -9.36 27.52 -37.73
C PRO A 40 -10.10 28.86 -37.53
N TYR A 41 -9.90 29.49 -36.36
CA TYR A 41 -10.57 30.73 -36.02
C TYR A 41 -10.04 31.89 -36.88
N ILE A 42 -8.73 31.96 -37.13
CA ILE A 42 -8.13 32.95 -38.06
C ILE A 42 -8.68 32.72 -39.48
N GLY A 43 -8.77 31.47 -39.93
CA GLY A 43 -9.28 31.12 -41.24
C GLY A 43 -10.75 31.54 -41.42
N ILE A 44 -11.60 31.21 -40.47
CA ILE A 44 -13.02 31.59 -40.48
C ILE A 44 -13.17 33.11 -40.48
N TYR A 45 -12.41 33.83 -39.64
CA TYR A 45 -12.45 35.29 -39.59
C TYR A 45 -12.08 35.91 -40.92
N ARG A 46 -10.99 35.44 -41.59
CA ARG A 46 -10.56 35.92 -42.91
C ARG A 46 -11.65 35.72 -43.98
N LEU A 47 -12.31 34.57 -43.97
CA LEU A 47 -13.42 34.30 -44.91
C LEU A 47 -14.62 35.19 -44.66
N MET A 48 -14.98 35.41 -43.39
CA MET A 48 -16.08 36.31 -43.02
C MET A 48 -15.77 37.75 -43.44
N ASP A 49 -14.55 38.20 -43.15
CA ASP A 49 -14.14 39.56 -43.51
C ASP A 49 -14.13 39.80 -45.03
N ALA A 50 -13.59 38.83 -45.79
CA ALA A 50 -13.59 38.89 -47.24
C ALA A 50 -15.03 38.85 -47.83
N THR A 51 -15.95 38.09 -47.19
CA THR A 51 -17.34 38.02 -47.62
C THR A 51 -18.07 39.35 -47.41
N PHE A 52 -17.91 39.98 -46.25
CA PHE A 52 -18.54 41.27 -45.98
C PHE A 52 -17.96 42.42 -46.84
N ASN A 53 -16.70 42.29 -47.26
CA ASN A 53 -16.02 43.28 -48.13
C ASN A 53 -16.19 42.93 -49.63
N ASN A 54 -17.03 41.95 -50.01
CA ASN A 54 -17.23 41.47 -51.39
C ASN A 54 -15.92 41.04 -52.08
N ALA A 55 -14.92 40.61 -51.31
CA ALA A 55 -13.59 40.20 -51.76
C ALA A 55 -13.41 38.65 -51.69
N CYS A 56 -14.49 37.87 -51.46
CA CYS A 56 -14.41 36.43 -51.32
C CYS A 56 -14.23 35.77 -52.71
N THR A 57 -13.06 35.16 -52.92
CA THR A 57 -12.73 34.41 -54.14
C THR A 57 -12.73 32.89 -53.87
N LYS A 58 -12.99 32.11 -54.91
CA LYS A 58 -12.92 30.64 -54.82
C LYS A 58 -11.57 30.18 -54.35
N GLU A 59 -10.49 30.85 -54.77
CA GLU A 59 -9.11 30.52 -54.37
C GLU A 59 -8.90 30.73 -52.86
N LEU A 60 -9.38 31.86 -52.30
CA LEU A 60 -9.32 32.18 -50.88
C LEU A 60 -10.06 31.10 -50.06
N VAL A 61 -11.25 30.68 -50.52
CA VAL A 61 -12.00 29.62 -49.85
C VAL A 61 -11.22 28.30 -49.81
N VAL A 62 -10.68 27.87 -50.98
CA VAL A 62 -9.90 26.62 -51.06
C VAL A 62 -8.63 26.69 -50.18
N GLN A 63 -7.88 27.79 -50.24
CA GLN A 63 -6.69 27.98 -49.39
C GLN A 63 -7.02 27.94 -47.91
N THR A 64 -8.12 28.59 -47.50
CA THR A 64 -8.52 28.62 -46.09
C THR A 64 -8.97 27.23 -45.61
N VAL A 65 -9.78 26.52 -46.43
CA VAL A 65 -10.17 25.16 -46.09
C VAL A 65 -8.98 24.22 -45.99
N ALA A 66 -8.04 24.31 -46.93
CA ALA A 66 -6.80 23.53 -46.89
C ALA A 66 -5.96 23.84 -45.63
N MET A 67 -5.83 25.13 -45.28
CA MET A 67 -5.13 25.56 -44.08
C MET A 67 -5.79 25.03 -42.79
N ILE A 68 -7.11 25.10 -42.68
CA ILE A 68 -7.87 24.57 -41.54
C ILE A 68 -7.69 23.06 -41.46
N ALA A 69 -7.85 22.34 -42.57
CA ALA A 69 -7.68 20.88 -42.63
C ALA A 69 -6.27 20.45 -42.18
N ALA A 70 -5.24 21.16 -42.67
CA ALA A 70 -3.86 20.90 -42.27
C ALA A 70 -3.64 21.15 -40.77
N ALA A 71 -4.15 22.26 -40.24
CA ALA A 71 -4.01 22.62 -38.83
C ALA A 71 -4.73 21.63 -37.91
N VAL A 72 -5.94 21.20 -38.27
CA VAL A 72 -6.72 20.21 -37.51
C VAL A 72 -6.01 18.86 -37.52
N THR A 73 -5.52 18.42 -38.69
CA THR A 73 -4.78 17.17 -38.81
C THR A 73 -3.49 17.21 -37.97
N LEU A 74 -2.74 18.31 -38.05
CA LEU A 74 -1.52 18.51 -37.26
C LEU A 74 -1.83 18.52 -35.75
N ARG A 75 -2.90 19.19 -35.32
CA ARG A 75 -3.36 19.19 -33.92
C ARG A 75 -3.62 17.78 -33.42
N PHE A 76 -4.38 16.97 -34.15
CA PHE A 76 -4.66 15.59 -33.79
C PHE A 76 -3.40 14.73 -33.74
N ALA A 77 -2.51 14.88 -34.73
CA ALA A 77 -1.23 14.14 -34.75
C ALA A 77 -0.35 14.50 -33.53
N LEU A 78 -0.21 15.79 -33.23
CA LEU A 78 0.57 16.26 -32.07
C LEU A 78 -0.04 15.80 -30.74
N PHE A 79 -1.37 15.87 -30.61
CA PHE A 79 -2.07 15.42 -29.41
C PHE A 79 -1.92 13.90 -29.23
N GLY A 80 -2.09 13.13 -30.31
CA GLY A 80 -1.89 11.67 -30.28
C GLY A 80 -0.44 11.30 -29.92
N CYS A 81 0.55 11.96 -30.50
CA CYS A 81 1.97 11.75 -30.14
C CYS A 81 2.25 12.15 -28.67
N SER A 82 1.61 13.23 -28.18
CA SER A 82 1.68 13.63 -26.78
C SER A 82 1.18 12.52 -25.88
N GLY A 83 0.01 11.93 -26.19
CA GLY A 83 -0.56 10.81 -25.41
C GLY A 83 0.37 9.60 -25.38
N VAL A 84 0.93 9.20 -26.52
CA VAL A 84 1.91 8.09 -26.57
C VAL A 84 3.14 8.36 -25.70
N ALA A 85 3.70 9.57 -25.79
CA ALA A 85 4.85 9.96 -24.96
C ALA A 85 4.48 10.00 -23.47
N ALA A 86 3.32 10.54 -23.12
CA ALA A 86 2.81 10.62 -21.76
C ALA A 86 2.64 9.23 -21.13
N HIS A 87 1.97 8.30 -21.80
CA HIS A 87 1.81 6.92 -21.34
C HIS A 87 3.14 6.19 -21.18
N LYS A 88 4.06 6.34 -22.15
CA LYS A 88 5.40 5.75 -22.05
C LYS A 88 6.16 6.26 -20.83
N GLY A 89 6.10 7.57 -20.58
CA GLY A 89 6.70 8.19 -19.40
C GLY A 89 6.04 7.76 -18.10
N ALA A 90 4.70 7.73 -18.05
CA ALA A 90 3.92 7.35 -16.88
C ALA A 90 4.15 5.88 -16.50
N TYR A 91 3.98 4.92 -17.43
CA TYR A 91 4.19 3.50 -17.13
C TYR A 91 5.62 3.19 -16.71
N GLY A 92 6.62 3.84 -17.35
CA GLY A 92 8.00 3.70 -16.90
C GLY A 92 8.25 4.25 -15.49
N ALA A 93 7.61 5.36 -15.14
CA ALA A 93 7.67 5.92 -13.78
C ALA A 93 6.97 5.01 -12.76
N LEU A 94 5.77 4.52 -13.06
CA LEU A 94 5.02 3.60 -12.21
C LEU A 94 5.78 2.31 -11.94
N PHE A 95 6.32 1.69 -12.99
CA PHE A 95 7.14 0.49 -12.84
C PHE A 95 8.29 0.73 -11.85
N LYS A 96 9.00 1.85 -12.00
CA LYS A 96 10.10 2.21 -11.10
C LYS A 96 9.62 2.42 -9.66
N VAL A 97 8.52 3.14 -9.46
CA VAL A 97 7.94 3.38 -8.13
C VAL A 97 7.50 2.07 -7.48
N ARG A 98 6.82 1.18 -8.22
CA ARG A 98 6.43 -0.15 -7.73
C ARG A 98 7.63 -0.99 -7.31
N CYS A 99 8.67 -1.04 -8.13
CA CYS A 99 9.91 -1.75 -7.79
C CYS A 99 10.58 -1.16 -6.55
N MET A 100 10.67 0.17 -6.46
CA MET A 100 11.26 0.87 -5.31
C MET A 100 10.48 0.59 -4.01
N VAL A 101 9.15 0.64 -4.06
CA VAL A 101 8.30 0.32 -2.90
C VAL A 101 8.41 -1.15 -2.52
N ALA A 102 8.38 -2.07 -3.49
CA ALA A 102 8.50 -3.50 -3.25
C ALA A 102 9.87 -3.87 -2.66
N GLU A 103 10.96 -3.31 -3.19
CA GLU A 103 12.32 -3.51 -2.67
C GLU A 103 12.44 -2.94 -1.25
N HIS A 104 11.85 -1.77 -1.00
CA HIS A 104 11.87 -1.15 0.33
C HIS A 104 11.11 -2.00 1.35
N ILE A 105 9.91 -2.49 1.00
CA ILE A 105 9.13 -3.41 1.86
C ILE A 105 9.91 -4.69 2.14
N ALA A 106 10.61 -5.25 1.16
CA ALA A 106 11.42 -6.46 1.35
C ALA A 106 12.57 -6.27 2.34
N ARG A 107 13.09 -5.04 2.49
CA ARG A 107 14.17 -4.68 3.41
C ARG A 107 13.70 -4.09 4.74
N ALA A 108 12.43 -3.69 4.82
CA ALA A 108 11.87 -3.10 6.02
C ALA A 108 11.76 -4.13 7.15
N PRO A 109 11.98 -3.74 8.42
CA PRO A 109 11.80 -4.63 9.56
C PRO A 109 10.36 -5.13 9.64
N LEU A 110 10.19 -6.42 9.97
CA LEU A 110 8.86 -7.03 10.05
C LEU A 110 7.94 -6.33 11.05
N GLY A 111 8.51 -5.82 12.16
CA GLY A 111 7.77 -5.07 13.16
C GLY A 111 7.08 -3.83 12.60
N ALA A 112 7.81 -3.01 11.85
CA ALA A 112 7.27 -1.80 11.23
C ALA A 112 6.19 -2.11 10.16
N LEU A 113 6.27 -3.28 9.53
CA LEU A 113 5.25 -3.75 8.59
C LEU A 113 4.00 -4.27 9.32
N ASN A 114 4.16 -4.93 10.48
CA ASN A 114 3.05 -5.46 11.28
C ASN A 114 2.18 -4.35 11.91
N GLU A 115 2.74 -3.17 12.15
CA GLU A 115 1.99 -2.00 12.62
C GLU A 115 1.00 -1.49 11.55
N ARG A 116 1.20 -1.85 10.29
CA ARG A 116 0.34 -1.47 9.16
C ARG A 116 -0.55 -2.65 8.75
N ARG A 117 -1.76 -2.33 8.33
CA ARG A 117 -2.65 -3.36 7.78
C ARG A 117 -2.12 -3.81 6.41
N THR A 118 -2.05 -5.09 6.16
CA THR A 118 -1.66 -5.65 4.85
C THR A 118 -2.51 -5.07 3.71
N GLY A 119 -3.78 -4.74 3.99
CA GLY A 119 -4.68 -4.08 3.05
C GLY A 119 -4.19 -2.69 2.63
N ASP A 120 -3.63 -1.90 3.56
CA ASP A 120 -3.14 -0.55 3.26
C ASP A 120 -1.92 -0.60 2.33
N ILE A 121 -1.00 -1.53 2.58
CA ILE A 121 0.17 -1.77 1.72
C ILE A 121 -0.28 -2.21 0.31
N LYS A 122 -1.26 -3.13 0.23
CA LYS A 122 -1.86 -3.56 -1.05
C LYS A 122 -2.49 -2.37 -1.80
N THR A 123 -3.24 -1.52 -1.09
CA THR A 123 -3.89 -0.34 -1.68
C THR A 123 -2.85 0.63 -2.25
N VAL A 124 -1.74 0.87 -1.55
CA VAL A 124 -0.66 1.72 -2.07
C VAL A 124 -0.03 1.12 -3.32
N LEU A 125 0.32 -0.18 -3.32
CA LEU A 125 0.98 -0.84 -4.45
C LEU A 125 0.11 -0.92 -5.72
N ASN A 126 -1.21 -1.11 -5.56
CA ASN A 126 -2.12 -1.27 -6.69
C ASN A 126 -2.84 0.04 -7.03
N GLU A 127 -3.60 0.60 -6.08
CA GLU A 127 -4.56 1.66 -6.36
C GLU A 127 -3.92 3.06 -6.29
N ASP A 128 -3.13 3.35 -5.24
CA ASP A 128 -2.59 4.69 -5.08
C ASP A 128 -1.47 4.97 -6.09
N ILE A 129 -0.61 3.98 -6.41
CA ILE A 129 0.39 4.14 -7.48
C ILE A 129 -0.30 4.29 -8.85
N GLU A 130 -1.44 3.63 -9.11
CA GLU A 130 -2.19 3.77 -10.36
C GLU A 130 -2.79 5.19 -10.52
N LYS A 131 -3.20 5.85 -9.43
CA LYS A 131 -3.62 7.26 -9.47
C LYS A 131 -2.51 8.21 -9.96
N LEU A 132 -1.23 7.84 -9.75
CA LEU A 132 -0.09 8.59 -10.27
C LEU A 132 -0.01 8.52 -11.80
N GLU A 133 -0.43 7.39 -12.40
CA GLU A 133 -0.51 7.25 -13.86
C GLU A 133 -1.52 8.21 -14.44
N LEU A 134 -2.74 8.23 -13.92
CA LEU A 134 -3.79 9.12 -14.37
C LEU A 134 -3.33 10.59 -14.40
N PHE A 135 -2.55 10.98 -13.39
CA PHE A 135 -1.98 12.33 -13.34
C PHE A 135 -0.91 12.55 -14.41
N LEU A 136 0.06 11.65 -14.52
CA LEU A 136 1.22 11.82 -15.42
C LEU A 136 0.84 11.63 -16.90
N ALA A 137 -0.07 10.69 -17.20
CA ALA A 137 -0.44 10.33 -18.56
C ALA A 137 -1.54 11.24 -19.14
N HIS A 138 -2.47 11.70 -18.30
CA HIS A 138 -3.64 12.45 -18.74
C HIS A 138 -3.67 13.86 -18.16
N ASN A 139 -3.76 14.00 -16.82
CA ASN A 139 -4.03 15.29 -16.20
C ASN A 139 -2.94 16.33 -16.52
N LEU A 140 -1.67 15.94 -16.59
CA LEU A 140 -0.57 16.87 -16.82
C LEU A 140 -0.51 17.38 -18.28
N PRO A 141 -0.60 16.55 -19.34
CA PRO A 141 -0.71 17.03 -20.72
C PRO A 141 -2.00 17.79 -20.99
N ASP A 142 -3.13 17.33 -20.45
CA ASP A 142 -4.46 17.95 -20.63
C ASP A 142 -4.51 19.33 -19.99
N LEU A 143 -3.94 19.51 -18.78
CA LEU A 143 -3.81 20.80 -18.11
C LEU A 143 -3.13 21.82 -19.01
N VAL A 144 -2.04 21.42 -19.68
CA VAL A 144 -1.31 22.31 -20.58
C VAL A 144 -2.15 22.66 -21.80
N CYS A 145 -2.83 21.68 -22.40
CA CYS A 145 -3.69 21.90 -23.57
C CYS A 145 -4.84 22.86 -23.23
N TYR A 146 -5.53 22.62 -22.11
CA TYR A 146 -6.70 23.42 -21.66
C TYR A 146 -6.33 24.82 -21.20
N LEU A 147 -5.07 25.08 -20.83
CA LEU A 147 -4.59 26.43 -20.51
C LEU A 147 -4.08 27.18 -21.75
N VAL A 148 -3.32 26.49 -22.60
CA VAL A 148 -2.68 27.11 -23.78
C VAL A 148 -3.73 27.56 -24.79
N GLY A 149 -4.74 26.76 -25.06
CA GLY A 149 -5.81 27.07 -26.04
C GLY A 149 -6.48 28.43 -25.76
N PRO A 150 -7.15 28.59 -24.61
CA PRO A 150 -7.80 29.85 -24.25
C PRO A 150 -6.86 31.05 -24.21
N VAL A 151 -5.63 30.88 -23.72
CA VAL A 151 -4.63 31.98 -23.68
C VAL A 151 -4.28 32.46 -25.09
N VAL A 152 -4.03 31.52 -26.01
CA VAL A 152 -3.69 31.87 -27.40
C VAL A 152 -4.86 32.53 -28.11
N ILE A 153 -6.08 32.01 -27.91
CA ILE A 153 -7.30 32.65 -28.47
C ILE A 153 -7.49 34.04 -27.89
N PHE A 154 -7.33 34.21 -26.60
CA PHE A 154 -7.43 35.53 -25.97
C PHE A 154 -6.40 36.56 -26.52
N ILE A 155 -5.13 36.13 -26.66
CA ILE A 155 -4.08 36.96 -27.26
C ILE A 155 -4.48 37.37 -28.70
N TYR A 156 -5.01 36.46 -29.48
CA TYR A 156 -5.50 36.75 -30.82
C TYR A 156 -6.67 37.75 -30.79
N LEU A 157 -7.67 37.58 -29.93
CA LEU A 157 -8.79 38.51 -29.78
C LEU A 157 -8.30 39.90 -29.36
N MET A 158 -7.27 40.02 -28.56
CA MET A 158 -6.61 41.30 -28.21
C MET A 158 -5.99 41.99 -29.42
N THR A 159 -5.47 41.25 -30.40
CA THR A 159 -4.95 41.86 -31.65
C THR A 159 -6.04 42.37 -32.58
N VAL A 160 -7.27 41.83 -32.47
CA VAL A 160 -8.43 42.23 -33.30
C VAL A 160 -9.18 43.41 -32.68
N ASN A 161 -9.56 43.33 -31.40
CA ASN A 161 -10.24 44.41 -30.70
C ASN A 161 -10.05 44.32 -29.19
N ILE A 162 -9.24 45.23 -28.61
CA ILE A 162 -8.88 45.22 -27.20
C ILE A 162 -10.10 45.36 -26.27
N PRO A 163 -11.02 46.32 -26.44
CA PRO A 163 -12.17 46.48 -25.58
C PRO A 163 -13.05 45.23 -25.49
N LEU A 164 -13.38 44.60 -26.63
CA LEU A 164 -14.20 43.38 -26.66
C LEU A 164 -13.48 42.15 -26.10
N ALA A 165 -12.17 42.06 -26.33
CA ALA A 165 -11.34 40.99 -25.72
C ALA A 165 -11.33 41.10 -24.19
N LEU A 166 -11.21 42.29 -23.62
CA LEU A 166 -11.31 42.45 -22.16
C LEU A 166 -12.70 42.11 -21.61
N ILE A 167 -13.76 42.48 -22.35
CA ILE A 167 -15.13 42.12 -21.97
C ILE A 167 -15.33 40.59 -21.97
N SER A 168 -14.69 39.89 -22.92
CA SER A 168 -14.78 38.42 -22.98
C SER A 168 -14.18 37.71 -21.76
N LEU A 169 -13.34 38.36 -20.95
CA LEU A 169 -12.80 37.85 -19.70
C LEU A 169 -13.74 37.98 -18.50
N VAL A 170 -14.77 38.83 -18.57
CA VAL A 170 -15.68 39.07 -17.44
C VAL A 170 -16.32 37.76 -16.91
N PRO A 171 -16.84 36.86 -17.78
CA PRO A 171 -17.36 35.57 -17.32
C PRO A 171 -16.32 34.75 -16.55
N LEU A 172 -15.06 34.73 -16.98
CA LEU A 172 -13.99 34.02 -16.27
C LEU A 172 -13.75 34.59 -14.88
N ILE A 173 -13.70 35.90 -14.73
CA ILE A 173 -13.50 36.56 -13.43
C ILE A 173 -14.65 36.22 -12.49
N LEU A 174 -15.91 36.26 -12.97
CA LEU A 174 -17.09 35.89 -12.18
C LEU A 174 -17.05 34.41 -11.82
N ALA A 175 -16.68 33.55 -12.74
CA ALA A 175 -16.58 32.11 -12.52
C ALA A 175 -15.51 31.78 -11.46
N VAL A 176 -14.36 32.45 -11.48
CA VAL A 176 -13.31 32.30 -10.46
C VAL A 176 -13.81 32.74 -9.07
N VAL A 177 -14.55 33.83 -8.99
CA VAL A 177 -15.14 34.28 -7.71
C VAL A 177 -16.13 33.25 -7.17
N VAL A 178 -17.02 32.71 -8.01
CA VAL A 178 -18.00 31.68 -7.63
C VAL A 178 -17.29 30.40 -7.21
N MET A 179 -16.25 29.99 -7.91
CA MET A 179 -15.41 28.85 -7.56
C MET A 179 -14.73 29.07 -6.18
N GLY A 180 -14.18 30.25 -5.95
CA GLY A 180 -13.60 30.59 -4.63
C GLY A 180 -14.63 30.55 -3.50
N MET A 181 -15.88 30.97 -3.75
CA MET A 181 -16.98 30.83 -2.78
C MET A 181 -17.35 29.37 -2.54
N MET A 182 -17.33 28.53 -3.58
CA MET A 182 -17.63 27.09 -3.49
C MET A 182 -16.63 26.38 -2.57
N PHE A 183 -15.34 26.65 -2.72
CA PHE A 183 -14.31 26.00 -1.90
C PHE A 183 -14.12 26.62 -0.51
N ARG A 184 -14.77 27.76 -0.25
CA ARG A 184 -14.70 28.38 1.07
C ARG A 184 -15.49 27.54 2.10
N ASN A 185 -14.83 27.12 3.18
CA ASN A 185 -15.40 26.31 4.27
C ASN A 185 -15.91 24.90 3.83
N THR A 186 -15.29 24.28 2.83
CA THR A 186 -15.64 22.89 2.42
C THR A 186 -14.76 21.83 3.08
N ASP A 187 -13.68 22.22 3.76
CA ASP A 187 -12.75 21.28 4.38
C ASP A 187 -13.44 20.34 5.40
N ASP A 188 -14.30 20.89 6.27
CA ASP A 188 -15.08 20.10 7.22
C ASP A 188 -16.08 19.15 6.53
N LEU A 189 -16.71 19.60 5.45
CA LEU A 189 -17.65 18.77 4.68
C LEU A 189 -16.93 17.60 4.02
N MET A 190 -15.76 17.85 3.41
CA MET A 190 -14.94 16.81 2.78
C MET A 190 -14.37 15.83 3.81
N GLU A 191 -13.96 16.32 4.97
CA GLU A 191 -13.49 15.45 6.06
C GLU A 191 -14.61 14.55 6.57
N ARG A 192 -15.81 15.08 6.79
CA ARG A 192 -16.99 14.27 7.19
C ARG A 192 -17.38 13.26 6.13
N ALA A 193 -17.38 13.64 4.85
CA ALA A 193 -17.65 12.73 3.74
C ALA A 193 -16.63 11.58 3.69
N ASN A 194 -15.35 11.88 3.82
CA ASN A 194 -14.29 10.86 3.86
C ASN A 194 -14.43 9.92 5.08
N ARG A 195 -14.81 10.44 6.24
CA ARG A 195 -15.07 9.63 7.43
C ARG A 195 -16.27 8.69 7.20
N SER A 196 -17.37 9.17 6.61
CA SER A 196 -18.55 8.35 6.32
C SER A 196 -18.22 7.21 5.35
N ILE A 197 -17.46 7.46 4.28
CA ILE A 197 -16.97 6.43 3.35
C ILE A 197 -16.10 5.40 4.09
N THR A 198 -15.20 5.85 4.96
CA THR A 198 -14.33 4.96 5.73
C THR A 198 -15.14 4.09 6.71
N THR A 199 -16.15 4.66 7.34
CA THR A 199 -17.08 3.95 8.24
C THR A 199 -17.85 2.89 7.47
N LEU A 200 -18.44 3.24 6.31
CA LEU A 200 -19.17 2.29 5.47
C LEU A 200 -18.27 1.13 5.03
N ASN A 201 -17.06 1.42 4.55
CA ASN A 201 -16.11 0.38 4.15
C ASN A 201 -15.76 -0.56 5.31
N SER A 202 -15.56 -0.02 6.53
CA SER A 202 -15.27 -0.82 7.73
C SER A 202 -16.44 -1.72 8.10
N VAL A 203 -17.67 -1.19 8.09
CA VAL A 203 -18.89 -1.96 8.38
C VAL A 203 -19.14 -3.02 7.32
N MET A 204 -18.88 -2.73 6.05
CA MET A 204 -19.00 -3.69 4.95
C MET A 204 -18.03 -4.87 5.12
N ILE A 205 -16.78 -4.59 5.45
CA ILE A 205 -15.77 -5.63 5.71
C ILE A 205 -16.18 -6.48 6.92
N GLU A 206 -16.64 -5.86 8.01
CA GLU A 206 -17.14 -6.54 9.21
C GLU A 206 -18.32 -7.46 8.86
N TYR A 207 -19.29 -6.95 8.09
CA TYR A 207 -20.49 -7.69 7.65
C TYR A 207 -20.11 -8.91 6.80
N ILE A 208 -19.24 -8.74 5.79
CA ILE A 208 -18.82 -9.83 4.90
C ILE A 208 -17.98 -10.87 5.67
N SER A 209 -17.01 -10.43 6.46
CA SER A 209 -16.13 -11.32 7.22
C SER A 209 -16.88 -12.08 8.32
N GLY A 210 -17.88 -11.44 8.93
CA GLY A 210 -18.75 -12.00 9.97
C GLY A 210 -19.90 -12.84 9.45
N MET A 211 -20.08 -13.02 8.12
CA MET A 211 -21.27 -13.63 7.52
C MET A 211 -21.56 -15.04 8.05
N LYS A 212 -20.53 -15.84 8.30
CA LYS A 212 -20.69 -17.21 8.88
C LYS A 212 -21.31 -17.13 10.28
N LEU A 213 -20.84 -16.19 11.10
CA LEU A 213 -21.34 -15.98 12.47
C LEU A 213 -22.77 -15.43 12.44
N ILE A 214 -23.02 -14.42 11.59
CA ILE A 214 -24.34 -13.82 11.40
C ILE A 214 -25.37 -14.88 11.03
N LYS A 215 -25.05 -15.80 10.11
CA LYS A 215 -25.93 -16.90 9.72
C LYS A 215 -26.08 -17.95 10.82
N ALA A 216 -24.99 -18.32 11.50
CA ALA A 216 -25.02 -19.33 12.56
C ALA A 216 -25.90 -18.91 13.76
N TYR A 217 -25.91 -17.62 14.11
CA TYR A 217 -26.68 -17.09 15.23
C TYR A 217 -27.97 -16.37 14.82
N ASN A 218 -28.36 -16.43 13.55
CA ASN A 218 -29.56 -15.76 13.00
C ASN A 218 -29.63 -14.26 13.32
N MET A 219 -28.48 -13.57 13.31
CA MET A 219 -28.35 -12.14 13.63
C MET A 219 -28.56 -11.23 12.41
N GLY A 220 -29.18 -11.74 11.33
CA GLY A 220 -29.28 -11.06 10.05
C GLY A 220 -29.92 -9.68 10.15
N SER A 221 -30.99 -9.49 10.95
CA SER A 221 -31.67 -8.21 11.07
C SER A 221 -30.82 -7.12 11.73
N LYS A 222 -30.12 -7.42 12.84
CA LYS A 222 -29.26 -6.44 13.55
C LYS A 222 -28.02 -6.04 12.77
N SER A 223 -27.36 -7.03 12.14
CA SER A 223 -26.15 -6.78 11.34
C SER A 223 -26.50 -6.05 10.05
N PHE A 224 -27.64 -6.35 9.45
CA PHE A 224 -28.15 -5.65 8.28
C PHE A 224 -28.52 -4.20 8.61
N GLN A 225 -29.08 -3.95 9.81
CA GLN A 225 -29.44 -2.59 10.24
C GLN A 225 -28.19 -1.72 10.36
N LYS A 226 -27.11 -2.19 11.02
CA LYS A 226 -25.84 -1.44 11.13
C LYS A 226 -25.28 -1.07 9.75
N PHE A 227 -25.35 -1.99 8.79
CA PHE A 227 -24.91 -1.74 7.41
C PHE A 227 -25.83 -0.75 6.69
N SER A 228 -27.14 -0.91 6.85
CA SER A 228 -28.15 0.02 6.29
C SER A 228 -27.99 1.44 6.85
N ASP A 229 -27.74 1.58 8.14
CA ASP A 229 -27.53 2.89 8.79
C ASP A 229 -26.29 3.58 8.23
N ALA A 230 -25.19 2.83 8.02
CA ALA A 230 -23.96 3.36 7.42
C ALA A 230 -24.18 3.82 5.96
N ILE A 231 -24.98 3.09 5.17
CA ILE A 231 -25.38 3.52 3.81
C ILE A 231 -26.24 4.78 3.86
N GLN A 232 -27.18 4.86 4.80
CA GLN A 232 -28.04 6.04 4.93
C GLN A 232 -27.22 7.28 5.33
N GLU A 233 -26.25 7.12 6.23
CA GLU A 233 -25.35 8.20 6.64
C GLU A 233 -24.51 8.68 5.44
N GLU A 234 -23.94 7.76 4.64
CA GLU A 234 -23.20 8.12 3.43
C GLU A 234 -24.10 8.84 2.41
N ASN A 235 -25.32 8.33 2.18
CA ASN A 235 -26.28 8.97 1.28
C ASN A 235 -26.68 10.37 1.77
N ALA A 236 -26.89 10.55 3.07
CA ALA A 236 -27.17 11.86 3.66
C ALA A 236 -25.99 12.83 3.44
N MET A 237 -24.76 12.37 3.59
CA MET A 237 -23.55 13.16 3.33
C MET A 237 -23.42 13.57 1.86
N TRP A 238 -23.69 12.65 0.91
CA TRP A 238 -23.70 12.98 -0.53
C TRP A 238 -24.80 13.97 -0.88
N ASN A 239 -25.99 13.84 -0.28
CA ASN A 239 -27.08 14.80 -0.46
C ASN A 239 -26.72 16.20 0.10
N GLU A 240 -26.09 16.27 1.29
CA GLU A 240 -25.60 17.53 1.86
C GLU A 240 -24.53 18.16 0.94
N THR A 241 -23.57 17.36 0.49
CA THR A 241 -22.50 17.79 -0.43
C THR A 241 -23.10 18.33 -1.73
N SER A 242 -24.03 17.60 -2.34
CA SER A 242 -24.69 18.01 -3.58
C SER A 242 -25.50 19.30 -3.41
N ARG A 243 -26.23 19.44 -2.29
CA ARG A 243 -27.00 20.68 -2.01
C ARG A 243 -26.08 21.89 -1.80
N ARG A 244 -24.90 21.69 -1.20
CA ARG A 244 -23.98 22.79 -0.88
C ARG A 244 -23.09 23.16 -2.05
N MET A 245 -22.58 22.17 -2.80
CA MET A 245 -21.67 22.39 -3.92
C MET A 245 -22.37 22.51 -5.27
N GLY A 246 -23.55 21.89 -5.45
CA GLY A 246 -24.29 21.88 -6.71
C GLY A 246 -24.66 23.27 -7.24
N PRO A 247 -25.31 24.16 -6.47
CA PRO A 247 -25.68 25.47 -6.96
C PRO A 247 -24.49 26.35 -7.39
N PRO A 248 -23.39 26.48 -6.62
CA PRO A 248 -22.20 27.20 -7.08
C PRO A 248 -21.56 26.57 -8.32
N TYR A 249 -21.55 25.23 -8.42
CA TYR A 249 -21.07 24.52 -9.60
C TYR A 249 -21.90 24.85 -10.83
N ALA A 250 -23.23 24.77 -10.72
CA ALA A 250 -24.12 25.14 -11.80
C ALA A 250 -23.95 26.59 -12.21
N ALA A 251 -23.81 27.51 -11.25
CA ALA A 251 -23.53 28.91 -11.52
C ALA A 251 -22.22 29.10 -12.27
N PHE A 252 -21.15 28.41 -11.88
CA PHE A 252 -19.85 28.43 -12.58
C PHE A 252 -20.00 28.02 -14.05
N VAL A 253 -20.67 26.89 -14.32
CA VAL A 253 -20.90 26.41 -15.69
C VAL A 253 -21.70 27.40 -16.50
N VAL A 254 -22.83 27.88 -15.96
CA VAL A 254 -23.69 28.84 -16.65
C VAL A 254 -22.97 30.16 -16.94
N ILE A 255 -22.20 30.68 -15.99
CA ILE A 255 -21.45 31.93 -16.17
C ILE A 255 -20.43 31.80 -17.32
N ILE A 256 -19.70 30.70 -17.40
CA ILE A 256 -18.71 30.48 -18.47
C ILE A 256 -19.42 30.36 -19.84
N GLU A 257 -20.58 29.68 -19.90
CA GLU A 257 -21.34 29.48 -21.15
C GLU A 257 -22.12 30.72 -21.56
N CYS A 258 -22.44 31.63 -20.64
CA CYS A 258 -23.20 32.85 -20.90
C CYS A 258 -22.39 34.00 -21.47
N GLY A 259 -21.14 33.81 -21.94
CA GLY A 259 -20.34 34.85 -22.58
C GLY A 259 -21.07 35.58 -23.70
N MET A 260 -21.94 34.88 -24.44
CA MET A 260 -22.74 35.47 -25.52
C MET A 260 -23.78 36.51 -25.03
N LEU A 261 -24.32 36.36 -23.83
CA LEU A 261 -25.24 37.34 -23.23
C LEU A 261 -24.62 38.73 -23.02
N MET A 262 -23.31 38.80 -22.82
CA MET A 262 -22.57 40.07 -22.71
C MET A 262 -22.11 40.57 -24.08
N MET A 263 -21.68 39.64 -24.95
CA MET A 263 -21.15 40.00 -26.27
C MET A 263 -22.19 40.54 -27.21
N VAL A 264 -23.43 40.04 -27.22
CA VAL A 264 -24.51 40.50 -28.10
C VAL A 264 -24.87 41.96 -27.83
N PRO A 265 -25.26 42.39 -26.62
CA PRO A 265 -25.63 43.79 -26.40
C PRO A 265 -24.43 44.76 -26.53
N ILE A 266 -23.29 44.43 -25.98
CA ILE A 266 -22.13 45.36 -25.96
C ILE A 266 -21.51 45.41 -27.36
N GLY A 267 -21.26 44.28 -28.01
CA GLY A 267 -20.74 44.24 -29.38
C GLY A 267 -21.70 44.88 -30.38
N GLY A 268 -23.03 44.63 -30.21
CA GLY A 268 -24.07 45.24 -30.99
C GLY A 268 -24.09 46.79 -30.86
N MET A 269 -23.91 47.33 -29.67
CA MET A 269 -23.76 48.79 -29.46
C MET A 269 -22.55 49.36 -30.18
N PHE A 270 -21.39 48.71 -30.15
CA PHE A 270 -20.21 49.15 -30.90
C PHE A 270 -20.42 49.07 -32.40
N PHE A 271 -21.13 48.04 -32.88
CA PHE A 271 -21.50 47.93 -34.29
C PHE A 271 -22.46 49.02 -34.74
N LEU A 272 -23.53 49.29 -33.99
CA LEU A 272 -24.49 50.35 -34.30
C LEU A 272 -23.90 51.76 -34.30
N LYS A 273 -22.86 51.98 -33.49
CA LYS A 273 -22.06 53.20 -33.49
C LYS A 273 -21.09 53.30 -34.67
N GLY A 274 -21.00 52.29 -35.52
CA GLY A 274 -20.07 52.28 -36.66
C GLY A 274 -18.61 52.06 -36.28
N SER A 275 -18.32 51.76 -35.03
CA SER A 275 -16.93 51.57 -34.51
C SER A 275 -16.43 50.13 -34.65
N LEU A 276 -17.29 49.20 -35.13
CA LEU A 276 -16.97 47.78 -35.25
C LEU A 276 -17.46 47.25 -36.61
N ALA A 277 -16.60 46.49 -37.30
CA ALA A 277 -17.00 45.76 -38.53
C ALA A 277 -17.88 44.57 -38.20
N ALA A 278 -18.78 44.19 -39.14
CA ALA A 278 -19.67 43.05 -38.98
C ALA A 278 -18.90 41.72 -38.81
N SER A 279 -17.82 41.53 -39.55
CA SER A 279 -16.90 40.37 -39.42
C SER A 279 -16.32 40.26 -38.03
N THR A 280 -15.90 41.38 -37.46
CA THR A 280 -15.33 41.42 -36.09
C THR A 280 -16.42 41.12 -35.04
N LEU A 281 -17.60 41.69 -35.18
CA LEU A 281 -18.71 41.37 -34.27
C LEU A 281 -19.01 39.86 -34.25
N LEU A 282 -19.13 39.26 -35.42
CA LEU A 282 -19.41 37.81 -35.53
C LEU A 282 -18.27 36.96 -34.95
N LEU A 283 -17.00 37.35 -35.13
CA LEU A 283 -15.86 36.68 -34.50
C LEU A 283 -16.03 36.68 -32.98
N PHE A 284 -16.32 37.84 -32.38
CA PHE A 284 -16.47 37.93 -30.91
C PHE A 284 -17.74 37.25 -30.40
N LEU A 285 -18.82 37.22 -31.15
CA LEU A 285 -20.02 36.47 -30.79
C LEU A 285 -19.77 34.98 -30.75
N TYR A 286 -18.98 34.44 -31.68
CA TYR A 286 -18.69 33.04 -31.76
C TYR A 286 -17.46 32.67 -30.89
N VAL A 287 -16.31 33.18 -31.22
CA VAL A 287 -15.04 32.81 -30.55
C VAL A 287 -14.93 33.45 -29.17
N GLY A 288 -15.24 34.73 -29.04
CA GLY A 288 -15.11 35.46 -27.78
C GLY A 288 -16.09 35.01 -26.69
N SER A 289 -17.18 34.32 -27.06
CA SER A 289 -18.13 33.79 -26.10
C SER A 289 -17.84 32.32 -25.73
N MET A 290 -17.18 31.54 -26.60
CA MET A 290 -17.04 30.10 -26.44
C MET A 290 -15.65 29.62 -26.00
N TYR A 291 -14.57 30.42 -26.20
CA TYR A 291 -13.20 29.95 -25.92
C TYR A 291 -12.96 29.62 -24.43
N LEU A 292 -13.74 30.23 -23.53
CA LEU A 292 -13.65 29.94 -22.09
C LEU A 292 -14.24 28.58 -21.71
N THR A 293 -15.07 27.97 -22.56
CA THR A 293 -15.61 26.63 -22.28
C THR A 293 -14.52 25.57 -22.27
N GLU A 294 -13.40 25.79 -22.96
CA GLU A 294 -12.20 24.93 -22.92
C GLU A 294 -11.54 24.88 -21.53
N ILE A 295 -11.83 25.84 -20.64
CA ILE A 295 -11.32 25.86 -19.26
C ILE A 295 -12.12 24.95 -18.33
N ARG A 296 -13.36 24.59 -18.70
CA ARG A 296 -14.28 23.80 -17.86
C ARG A 296 -13.65 22.49 -17.36
N PRO A 297 -12.92 21.69 -18.17
CA PRO A 297 -12.31 20.46 -17.69
C PRO A 297 -11.25 20.66 -16.58
N LEU A 298 -10.69 21.87 -16.43
CA LEU A 298 -9.71 22.16 -15.36
C LEU A 298 -10.28 21.96 -13.96
N GLN A 299 -11.60 22.06 -13.80
CA GLN A 299 -12.26 21.81 -12.51
C GLN A 299 -12.16 20.35 -12.08
N GLU A 300 -12.32 19.41 -13.00
CA GLU A 300 -12.21 17.97 -12.72
C GLU A 300 -10.75 17.61 -12.35
N LEU A 301 -9.77 18.29 -12.98
CA LEU A 301 -8.37 18.11 -12.65
C LEU A 301 -8.05 18.48 -11.20
N GLY A 302 -8.75 19.45 -10.61
CA GLY A 302 -8.55 19.87 -9.21
C GLY A 302 -8.82 18.73 -8.22
N THR A 303 -9.90 17.98 -8.40
CA THR A 303 -10.26 16.83 -7.55
C THR A 303 -9.25 15.69 -7.73
N ASN A 304 -8.90 15.38 -8.97
CA ASN A 304 -7.90 14.36 -9.29
C ASN A 304 -6.53 14.70 -8.69
N PHE A 305 -6.15 15.97 -8.71
CA PHE A 305 -4.88 16.44 -8.14
C PHE A 305 -4.79 16.20 -6.62
N ALA A 306 -5.87 16.44 -5.88
CA ALA A 306 -5.93 16.15 -4.45
C ALA A 306 -5.72 14.64 -4.16
N ASN A 307 -6.35 13.77 -4.95
CA ASN A 307 -6.19 12.31 -4.84
C ASN A 307 -4.74 11.87 -5.11
N VAL A 308 -4.09 12.47 -6.10
CA VAL A 308 -2.69 12.21 -6.43
C VAL A 308 -1.75 12.66 -5.31
N LEU A 309 -1.97 13.85 -4.74
CA LEU A 309 -1.18 14.32 -3.60
C LEU A 309 -1.30 13.40 -2.38
N ASN A 310 -2.47 12.82 -2.16
CA ASN A 310 -2.69 11.83 -1.12
C ASN A 310 -1.96 10.51 -1.42
N ALA A 311 -2.03 10.03 -2.66
CA ALA A 311 -1.32 8.83 -3.12
C ALA A 311 0.21 8.97 -2.96
N ILE A 312 0.78 10.15 -3.32
CA ILE A 312 2.20 10.44 -3.10
C ILE A 312 2.54 10.38 -1.61
N THR A 313 1.69 10.94 -0.75
CA THR A 313 1.91 10.94 0.70
C THR A 313 1.95 9.52 1.25
N LYS A 314 0.96 8.69 0.92
CA LYS A 314 0.90 7.28 1.38
C LYS A 314 2.07 6.45 0.85
N THR A 315 2.46 6.66 -0.42
CA THR A 315 3.64 6.00 -0.99
C THR A 315 4.92 6.41 -0.25
N LYS A 316 5.06 7.71 0.05
CA LYS A 316 6.18 8.23 0.83
C LYS A 316 6.22 7.64 2.23
N GLU A 317 5.09 7.53 2.91
CA GLU A 317 5.01 6.93 4.25
C GLU A 317 5.51 5.49 4.31
N ILE A 318 5.37 4.72 3.23
CA ILE A 318 5.98 3.38 3.13
C ILE A 318 7.48 3.50 2.92
N LEU A 319 7.93 4.38 2.03
CA LEU A 319 9.34 4.59 1.73
C LEU A 319 10.13 5.26 2.88
N ASP A 320 9.45 5.92 3.79
CA ASP A 320 10.03 6.52 5.00
C ASP A 320 10.17 5.51 6.15
N ILE A 321 9.69 4.26 6.00
CA ILE A 321 9.92 3.20 7.00
C ILE A 321 11.44 3.00 7.12
N PRO A 322 12.02 3.08 8.33
CA PRO A 322 13.46 2.93 8.49
C PRO A 322 13.91 1.52 8.10
N ILE A 323 14.99 1.43 7.32
CA ILE A 323 15.68 0.17 7.03
C ILE A 323 16.80 0.03 8.06
N TYR A 324 16.92 -1.16 8.66
CA TYR A 324 17.98 -1.43 9.63
C TYR A 324 19.30 -1.72 8.92
N GLU A 325 20.14 -0.70 8.82
CA GLU A 325 21.50 -0.81 8.30
C GLU A 325 22.44 -1.35 9.38
N GLY A 326 23.58 -1.93 8.95
CA GLY A 326 24.62 -2.42 9.86
C GLY A 326 25.68 -3.25 9.15
N GLY A 327 26.62 -3.78 9.90
CA GLY A 327 27.70 -4.64 9.40
C GLY A 327 27.19 -6.02 8.97
N THR A 328 27.87 -6.64 8.01
CA THR A 328 27.57 -7.99 7.52
C THR A 328 28.37 -9.08 8.21
N ASP A 329 29.26 -8.71 9.13
CA ASP A 329 30.09 -9.63 9.89
C ASP A 329 29.32 -10.21 11.08
N PHE A 330 28.78 -11.42 10.92
CA PHE A 330 28.04 -12.12 11.97
C PHE A 330 29.01 -12.84 12.91
N PRO A 331 28.80 -12.77 14.24
CA PRO A 331 29.69 -13.43 15.21
C PRO A 331 29.74 -14.95 15.02
N LYS A 332 30.92 -15.54 15.27
CA LYS A 332 31.11 -17.01 15.23
C LYS A 332 30.56 -17.71 16.48
N ASN A 333 30.50 -17.02 17.60
CA ASN A 333 29.82 -17.45 18.80
C ASN A 333 28.37 -17.01 18.74
N HIS A 334 27.43 -17.85 19.08
CA HIS A 334 25.99 -17.62 18.95
C HIS A 334 25.28 -17.51 20.30
N ASP A 335 26.03 -17.11 21.35
CA ASP A 335 25.38 -16.76 22.62
C ASP A 335 24.41 -15.59 22.40
N ILE A 336 23.30 -15.63 23.10
CA ILE A 336 22.29 -14.58 23.05
C ILE A 336 22.18 -13.98 24.43
N GLU A 337 22.28 -12.64 24.52
CA GLU A 337 22.21 -11.94 25.81
C GLU A 337 21.28 -10.72 25.68
N LEU A 338 20.28 -10.64 26.54
CA LEU A 338 19.46 -9.46 26.75
C LEU A 338 19.92 -8.79 28.04
N ARG A 339 20.23 -7.48 27.99
CA ARG A 339 20.70 -6.69 29.13
C ARG A 339 19.77 -5.55 29.41
N ASN A 340 19.07 -5.61 30.53
CA ASN A 340 18.16 -4.56 31.01
C ASN A 340 17.18 -4.06 29.92
N VAL A 341 16.60 -4.98 29.17
CA VAL A 341 15.76 -4.67 28.00
C VAL A 341 14.40 -4.17 28.42
N ARG A 342 14.03 -2.97 27.94
CA ARG A 342 12.69 -2.41 28.01
C ARG A 342 12.14 -2.26 26.60
N PHE A 343 10.85 -2.63 26.43
CA PHE A 343 10.20 -2.57 25.14
C PHE A 343 8.70 -2.32 25.24
N SER A 344 8.20 -1.46 24.35
CA SER A 344 6.79 -1.14 24.14
C SER A 344 6.48 -1.06 22.65
N TYR A 345 5.37 -1.61 22.17
CA TYR A 345 4.92 -1.47 20.78
C TYR A 345 4.36 -0.08 20.47
N ASP A 346 3.64 0.51 21.42
CA ASP A 346 2.93 1.78 21.25
C ASP A 346 3.63 2.98 21.91
N GLY A 347 4.79 2.74 22.54
CA GLY A 347 5.53 3.73 23.32
C GLY A 347 4.85 4.18 24.62
N LYS A 348 3.73 3.54 25.00
CA LYS A 348 2.94 3.90 26.20
C LYS A 348 2.88 2.77 27.21
N THR A 349 2.68 1.54 26.74
CA THR A 349 2.51 0.35 27.58
C THR A 349 3.72 -0.56 27.43
N ASP A 350 4.49 -0.72 28.49
CA ASP A 350 5.66 -1.60 28.49
C ASP A 350 5.22 -3.06 28.41
N VAL A 351 5.73 -3.78 27.42
CA VAL A 351 5.55 -5.23 27.27
C VAL A 351 6.70 -6.00 27.90
N LEU A 352 7.90 -5.39 27.95
CA LEU A 352 9.07 -5.91 28.66
C LEU A 352 9.67 -4.80 29.50
N GLN A 353 10.06 -5.14 30.77
CA GLN A 353 10.60 -4.20 31.74
C GLN A 353 11.85 -4.78 32.39
N GLY A 354 13.04 -4.24 32.03
CA GLY A 354 14.31 -4.60 32.62
C GLY A 354 14.68 -6.07 32.45
N VAL A 355 14.35 -6.66 31.29
CA VAL A 355 14.58 -8.07 31.02
C VAL A 355 16.07 -8.37 30.90
N ASN A 356 16.53 -9.38 31.66
CA ASN A 356 17.87 -9.94 31.58
C ASN A 356 17.79 -11.42 31.28
N LEU A 357 18.47 -11.88 30.22
CA LEU A 357 18.51 -13.28 29.79
C LEU A 357 19.87 -13.59 29.17
N LYS A 358 20.43 -14.75 29.48
CA LYS A 358 21.64 -15.25 28.83
C LYS A 358 21.45 -16.71 28.40
N ILE A 359 21.67 -16.96 27.11
CA ILE A 359 21.62 -18.27 26.46
C ILE A 359 23.01 -18.53 25.87
N LYS A 360 23.61 -19.65 26.21
CA LYS A 360 24.94 -20.01 25.70
C LYS A 360 24.86 -20.56 24.28
N ASP A 361 25.97 -20.49 23.54
CA ASP A 361 26.07 -21.12 22.22
C ASP A 361 25.80 -22.65 22.33
N GLY A 362 24.95 -23.17 21.48
CA GLY A 362 24.50 -24.56 21.47
C GLY A 362 23.48 -24.94 22.56
N GLU A 363 23.11 -24.04 23.47
CA GLU A 363 22.13 -24.27 24.53
C GLU A 363 20.69 -24.28 23.99
N ARG A 364 19.85 -25.14 24.57
CA ARG A 364 18.39 -25.19 24.27
C ARG A 364 17.62 -24.64 25.47
N MET A 365 17.00 -23.47 25.27
CA MET A 365 16.25 -22.76 26.31
C MET A 365 14.76 -22.68 25.98
N ALA A 366 13.91 -22.98 26.96
CA ALA A 366 12.48 -22.78 26.87
C ALA A 366 12.07 -21.44 27.51
N LEU A 367 11.20 -20.68 26.83
CA LEU A 367 10.50 -19.53 27.37
C LEU A 367 9.07 -19.95 27.77
N VAL A 368 8.75 -19.86 29.05
CA VAL A 368 7.44 -20.25 29.62
C VAL A 368 6.82 -19.04 30.31
N GLY A 369 5.50 -18.92 30.29
CA GLY A 369 4.76 -17.83 30.94
C GLY A 369 3.33 -17.72 30.42
N GLN A 370 2.52 -16.89 31.05
CA GLN A 370 1.14 -16.65 30.66
C GLN A 370 1.04 -16.10 29.22
N SER A 371 -0.13 -16.28 28.60
CA SER A 371 -0.41 -15.59 27.33
C SER A 371 -0.33 -14.08 27.54
N GLY A 372 0.34 -13.39 26.63
CA GLY A 372 0.57 -11.93 26.74
C GLY A 372 1.72 -11.51 27.67
N ALA A 373 2.47 -12.43 28.30
CA ALA A 373 3.59 -12.07 29.20
C ALA A 373 4.82 -11.50 28.49
N GLY A 374 4.87 -11.47 27.15
CA GLY A 374 6.00 -10.93 26.38
C GLY A 374 6.95 -11.98 25.80
N LYS A 375 6.60 -13.29 25.81
CA LYS A 375 7.46 -14.36 25.24
C LYS A 375 7.75 -14.15 23.75
N SER A 376 6.73 -13.89 22.94
CA SER A 376 6.90 -13.62 21.50
C SER A 376 7.68 -12.33 21.26
N THR A 377 7.50 -11.32 22.10
CA THR A 377 8.28 -10.09 22.04
C THR A 377 9.77 -10.33 22.24
N VAL A 378 10.17 -11.22 23.17
CA VAL A 378 11.58 -11.58 23.38
C VAL A 378 12.18 -12.15 22.09
N ILE A 379 11.50 -13.09 21.41
CA ILE A 379 12.01 -13.68 20.16
C ILE A 379 12.01 -12.69 18.99
N GLU A 380 11.05 -11.79 18.93
CA GLU A 380 10.99 -10.71 17.94
C GLU A 380 12.16 -9.72 18.09
N LEU A 381 12.55 -9.40 19.33
CA LEU A 381 13.70 -8.54 19.60
C LEU A 381 15.03 -9.24 19.27
N ILE A 382 15.17 -10.54 19.57
CA ILE A 382 16.35 -11.33 19.19
C ILE A 382 16.52 -11.39 17.67
N SER A 383 15.40 -11.50 16.95
CA SER A 383 15.35 -11.48 15.47
C SER A 383 15.44 -10.09 14.86
N ARG A 384 15.55 -9.05 15.70
CA ARG A 384 15.55 -7.64 15.31
C ARG A 384 14.32 -7.27 14.44
N PHE A 385 13.14 -7.85 14.72
CA PHE A 385 11.91 -7.36 14.11
C PHE A 385 11.57 -5.96 14.62
N TYR A 386 11.99 -5.67 15.85
CA TYR A 386 11.94 -4.36 16.50
C TYR A 386 13.27 -4.06 17.15
N ASP A 387 13.61 -2.78 17.27
CA ASP A 387 14.73 -2.31 18.09
C ASP A 387 14.25 -1.97 19.51
N VAL A 388 15.04 -2.32 20.54
CA VAL A 388 14.72 -2.01 21.93
C VAL A 388 14.78 -0.50 22.21
N GLN A 389 13.89 0.01 23.08
CA GLN A 389 13.93 1.40 23.53
C GLN A 389 15.03 1.63 24.56
N GLU A 390 15.22 0.69 25.52
CA GLU A 390 16.27 0.75 26.51
C GLU A 390 16.94 -0.63 26.63
N GLY A 391 18.20 -0.64 27.03
CA GLY A 391 19.00 -1.86 27.13
C GLY A 391 19.58 -2.32 25.80
N GLU A 392 20.03 -3.57 25.75
CA GLU A 392 20.74 -4.15 24.62
C GLU A 392 20.31 -5.59 24.37
N VAL A 393 20.28 -6.00 23.10
CA VAL A 393 20.22 -7.39 22.67
C VAL A 393 21.52 -7.72 21.94
N LEU A 394 22.23 -8.72 22.42
CA LEU A 394 23.55 -9.11 21.92
C LEU A 394 23.51 -10.53 21.35
N ILE A 395 24.18 -10.76 20.23
CA ILE A 395 24.47 -12.09 19.67
C ILE A 395 26.01 -12.19 19.57
N GLY A 396 26.60 -13.18 20.21
CA GLY A 396 28.05 -13.36 20.26
C GLY A 396 28.79 -12.12 20.79
N GLY A 397 28.18 -11.39 21.74
CA GLY A 397 28.72 -10.17 22.30
C GLY A 397 28.58 -8.90 21.45
N LYS A 398 28.02 -9.00 20.22
CA LYS A 398 27.78 -7.87 19.32
C LYS A 398 26.32 -7.45 19.38
N ASN A 399 26.05 -6.13 19.48
CA ASN A 399 24.70 -5.61 19.54
C ASN A 399 23.98 -5.86 18.20
N VAL A 400 22.73 -6.37 18.26
CA VAL A 400 21.94 -6.64 17.04
C VAL A 400 21.68 -5.38 16.21
N LYS A 401 21.68 -4.19 16.82
CA LYS A 401 21.57 -2.89 16.13
C LYS A 401 22.77 -2.58 15.22
N GLU A 402 23.92 -3.18 15.49
CA GLU A 402 25.13 -3.02 14.69
C GLU A 402 25.20 -3.99 13.50
N LEU A 403 24.35 -4.98 13.46
CA LEU A 403 24.28 -5.99 12.40
C LEU A 403 23.25 -5.60 11.35
N ASN A 404 23.55 -5.86 10.06
CA ASN A 404 22.57 -5.71 9.00
C ASN A 404 21.40 -6.70 9.23
N TYR A 405 20.16 -6.25 8.97
CA TYR A 405 18.94 -7.04 9.17
C TYR A 405 18.96 -8.37 8.40
N ASP A 406 19.34 -8.33 7.11
CA ASP A 406 19.45 -9.53 6.29
C ASP A 406 20.50 -10.53 6.84
N THR A 407 21.56 -10.02 7.43
CA THR A 407 22.60 -10.85 8.05
C THR A 407 22.06 -11.59 9.28
N ILE A 408 21.27 -10.91 10.12
CA ILE A 408 20.60 -11.58 11.25
C ILE A 408 19.64 -12.65 10.74
N LEU A 409 18.77 -12.28 9.78
CA LEU A 409 17.79 -13.22 9.23
C LEU A 409 18.43 -14.41 8.49
N LYS A 410 19.61 -14.30 7.93
CA LYS A 410 20.36 -15.44 7.37
C LYS A 410 20.79 -16.44 8.45
N ASN A 411 21.15 -15.95 9.63
CA ASN A 411 21.71 -16.74 10.72
C ASN A 411 20.69 -17.14 11.81
N VAL A 412 19.46 -16.66 11.72
CA VAL A 412 18.35 -17.02 12.62
C VAL A 412 17.25 -17.71 11.82
N ALA A 413 16.93 -18.95 12.12
CA ALA A 413 15.77 -19.65 11.56
C ALA A 413 14.59 -19.56 12.54
N ILE A 414 13.39 -19.29 12.03
CA ILE A 414 12.19 -19.17 12.85
C ILE A 414 11.13 -20.11 12.28
N VAL A 415 10.56 -20.95 13.15
CA VAL A 415 9.36 -21.74 12.86
C VAL A 415 8.20 -21.09 13.59
N PHE A 416 7.34 -20.40 12.85
CA PHE A 416 6.19 -19.68 13.42
C PHE A 416 5.04 -20.59 13.80
N GLN A 417 4.22 -20.16 14.73
CA GLN A 417 2.99 -20.85 15.16
C GLN A 417 2.02 -21.07 13.98
N LYS A 418 1.82 -20.06 13.13
CA LYS A 418 1.00 -20.15 11.92
C LYS A 418 1.90 -20.33 10.71
N THR A 419 1.90 -21.53 10.15
CA THR A 419 2.67 -21.83 8.95
C THR A 419 1.99 -21.27 7.71
N PHE A 420 2.71 -20.43 6.96
CA PHE A 420 2.28 -19.91 5.67
C PHE A 420 2.90 -20.73 4.53
N LEU A 421 2.06 -21.13 3.56
CA LEU A 421 2.50 -21.75 2.31
C LEU A 421 2.04 -20.91 1.13
N THR A 422 2.96 -20.68 0.18
CA THR A 422 2.66 -20.00 -1.09
C THR A 422 1.89 -20.93 -2.04
N ARG A 423 1.28 -20.39 -3.10
CA ARG A 423 0.55 -21.20 -4.10
C ARG A 423 1.45 -22.02 -5.02
N ASP A 424 2.75 -21.95 -4.81
CA ASP A 424 3.75 -22.68 -5.57
C ASP A 424 3.76 -24.17 -5.28
N SER A 425 4.66 -24.92 -5.91
CA SER A 425 4.88 -26.34 -5.64
C SER A 425 5.40 -26.57 -4.22
N VAL A 426 5.31 -27.80 -3.72
CA VAL A 426 5.92 -28.20 -2.45
C VAL A 426 7.43 -27.94 -2.48
N LEU A 427 8.08 -28.23 -3.59
CA LEU A 427 9.50 -27.97 -3.81
C LEU A 427 9.86 -26.51 -3.54
N GLU A 428 9.17 -25.57 -4.20
CA GLU A 428 9.42 -24.15 -4.05
C GLU A 428 9.05 -23.62 -2.64
N ASN A 429 8.01 -24.22 -2.03
CA ASN A 429 7.66 -23.93 -0.66
C ASN A 429 8.74 -24.35 0.35
N ILE A 430 9.50 -25.41 0.10
CA ILE A 430 10.63 -25.79 0.95
C ILE A 430 11.87 -24.96 0.61
N ARG A 431 12.14 -24.71 -0.68
CA ARG A 431 13.27 -23.88 -1.14
C ARG A 431 13.23 -22.46 -0.64
N MET A 432 12.05 -21.83 -0.61
CA MET A 432 11.86 -20.42 -0.26
C MET A 432 12.86 -19.50 -0.94
N GLY A 433 13.01 -19.63 -2.27
CA GLY A 433 13.90 -18.82 -3.07
C GLY A 433 15.40 -19.20 -3.02
N SER A 434 15.78 -20.25 -2.29
CA SER A 434 17.14 -20.78 -2.33
C SER A 434 17.39 -21.58 -3.61
N ASN A 435 18.63 -21.62 -4.10
CA ASN A 435 19.04 -22.43 -5.25
C ASN A 435 19.37 -23.88 -4.85
N ALA A 436 18.72 -24.43 -3.81
CA ALA A 436 18.97 -25.80 -3.36
C ALA A 436 18.52 -26.82 -4.41
N THR A 437 19.34 -27.85 -4.62
CA THR A 437 18.98 -28.97 -5.51
C THR A 437 17.84 -29.79 -4.93
N LEU A 438 17.11 -30.52 -5.77
CA LEU A 438 16.02 -31.42 -5.32
C LEU A 438 16.52 -32.42 -4.28
N GLU A 439 17.76 -32.95 -4.41
CA GLU A 439 18.34 -33.88 -3.42
C GLU A 439 18.48 -33.26 -2.03
N LYS A 440 18.95 -32.01 -1.96
CA LYS A 440 19.06 -31.29 -0.68
C LYS A 440 17.67 -31.04 -0.05
N VAL A 441 16.69 -30.68 -0.89
CA VAL A 441 15.31 -30.50 -0.46
C VAL A 441 14.73 -31.80 0.07
N ARG A 442 14.95 -32.92 -0.62
CA ARG A 442 14.51 -34.25 -0.18
C ARG A 442 15.18 -34.69 1.13
N THR A 443 16.46 -34.43 1.27
CA THR A 443 17.18 -34.70 2.52
C THR A 443 16.55 -33.93 3.69
N ALA A 444 16.29 -32.62 3.52
CA ALA A 444 15.62 -31.80 4.53
C ALA A 444 14.18 -32.30 4.81
N ALA A 445 13.45 -32.73 3.79
CA ALA A 445 12.10 -33.27 3.95
C ALA A 445 12.09 -34.63 4.69
N LYS A 446 13.09 -35.50 4.47
CA LYS A 446 13.27 -36.74 5.23
C LYS A 446 13.55 -36.49 6.70
N GLU A 447 14.45 -35.54 7.00
CA GLU A 447 14.75 -35.16 8.38
C GLU A 447 13.52 -34.52 9.06
N ALA A 448 12.67 -33.81 8.29
CA ALA A 448 11.41 -33.23 8.75
C ALA A 448 10.24 -34.27 8.77
N GLN A 449 10.47 -35.53 8.50
CA GLN A 449 9.46 -36.62 8.48
C GLN A 449 8.27 -36.30 7.54
N ILE A 450 8.54 -35.72 6.34
CA ILE A 450 7.48 -35.35 5.37
C ILE A 450 7.74 -35.88 3.95
N ASP A 451 8.91 -36.44 3.63
CA ASP A 451 9.26 -36.94 2.29
C ASP A 451 8.28 -38.01 1.80
N ASP A 452 7.93 -39.02 2.66
CA ASP A 452 7.01 -40.11 2.31
C ASP A 452 5.62 -39.58 1.95
N PHE A 453 5.11 -38.61 2.73
CA PHE A 453 3.85 -37.94 2.42
C PHE A 453 3.95 -37.16 1.08
N ILE A 454 5.01 -36.41 0.84
CA ILE A 454 5.17 -35.68 -0.41
C ILE A 454 5.23 -36.64 -1.61
N MET A 455 5.94 -37.75 -1.46
CA MET A 455 6.03 -38.78 -2.53
C MET A 455 4.71 -39.52 -2.77
N SER A 456 3.78 -39.52 -1.83
CA SER A 456 2.43 -40.07 -2.01
C SER A 456 1.48 -39.14 -2.78
N LEU A 457 1.84 -37.88 -2.95
CA LEU A 457 1.05 -36.93 -3.73
C LEU A 457 1.12 -37.23 -5.22
N PRO A 458 0.08 -36.92 -6.02
CA PRO A 458 0.03 -37.25 -7.46
C PRO A 458 1.24 -36.76 -8.25
N ASP A 459 1.71 -35.53 -7.98
CA ASP A 459 2.84 -34.90 -8.66
C ASP A 459 4.09 -34.81 -7.75
N GLY A 460 4.11 -35.52 -6.61
CA GLY A 460 5.21 -35.50 -5.66
C GLY A 460 5.59 -34.05 -5.24
N TYR A 461 6.86 -33.70 -5.39
CA TYR A 461 7.39 -32.37 -5.07
C TYR A 461 6.88 -31.23 -5.97
N ASP A 462 6.38 -31.52 -7.15
CA ASP A 462 5.79 -30.54 -8.07
C ASP A 462 4.31 -30.26 -7.78
N THR A 463 3.71 -30.98 -6.82
CA THR A 463 2.32 -30.78 -6.40
C THR A 463 2.11 -29.34 -5.91
N LYS A 464 1.16 -28.62 -6.52
CA LYS A 464 0.79 -27.27 -6.10
C LYS A 464 -0.02 -27.28 -4.82
N VAL A 465 0.41 -26.46 -3.87
CA VAL A 465 -0.10 -26.43 -2.50
C VAL A 465 -1.53 -25.84 -2.39
N GLY A 466 -1.99 -25.09 -3.39
CA GLY A 466 -3.26 -24.38 -3.34
C GLY A 466 -3.21 -23.09 -2.51
N SER A 467 -4.37 -22.43 -2.36
CA SER A 467 -4.43 -21.14 -1.64
C SER A 467 -4.11 -21.33 -0.15
N PHE A 468 -3.01 -20.74 0.30
CA PHE A 468 -2.56 -20.80 1.71
C PHE A 468 -2.45 -22.21 2.29
N GLY A 469 -2.13 -23.19 1.46
CA GLY A 469 -2.01 -24.58 1.89
C GLY A 469 -3.34 -25.26 2.24
N SER A 470 -4.45 -24.83 1.64
CA SER A 470 -5.80 -25.38 1.95
C SER A 470 -5.94 -26.89 1.75
N ARG A 471 -5.02 -27.52 1.01
CA ARG A 471 -4.99 -28.96 0.73
C ARG A 471 -4.22 -29.78 1.76
N PHE A 472 -3.53 -29.14 2.71
CA PHE A 472 -2.66 -29.79 3.68
C PHE A 472 -3.22 -29.63 5.09
N SER A 473 -3.06 -30.66 5.92
CA SER A 473 -3.37 -30.64 7.35
C SER A 473 -2.43 -29.68 8.11
N GLY A 474 -2.77 -29.34 9.33
CA GLY A 474 -1.92 -28.51 10.18
C GLY A 474 -0.53 -29.10 10.41
N GLY A 475 -0.46 -30.42 10.66
CA GLY A 475 0.79 -31.15 10.88
C GLY A 475 1.69 -31.20 9.64
N GLU A 476 1.11 -31.44 8.46
CA GLU A 476 1.86 -31.44 7.20
C GLU A 476 2.44 -30.07 6.89
N LYS A 477 1.67 -28.98 7.05
CA LYS A 477 2.18 -27.60 6.91
C LYS A 477 3.35 -27.33 7.85
N GLN A 478 3.22 -27.79 9.08
CA GLN A 478 4.24 -27.57 10.09
C GLN A 478 5.54 -28.34 9.76
N ARG A 479 5.44 -29.60 9.30
CA ARG A 479 6.61 -30.36 8.84
C ARG A 479 7.27 -29.74 7.60
N ILE A 480 6.50 -29.16 6.69
CA ILE A 480 7.05 -28.36 5.59
C ILE A 480 7.83 -27.13 6.12
N ALA A 481 7.31 -26.44 7.14
CA ALA A 481 8.03 -25.32 7.77
C ALA A 481 9.32 -25.77 8.49
N ILE A 482 9.29 -26.94 9.11
CA ILE A 482 10.48 -27.56 9.71
C ILE A 482 11.51 -27.91 8.62
N ALA A 483 11.08 -28.48 7.47
CA ALA A 483 11.95 -28.76 6.33
C ALA A 483 12.62 -27.48 5.79
N ARG A 484 11.90 -26.34 5.74
CA ARG A 484 12.48 -25.02 5.40
C ARG A 484 13.59 -24.64 6.37
N ALA A 485 13.35 -24.79 7.67
CA ALA A 485 14.32 -24.44 8.72
C ALA A 485 15.55 -25.35 8.67
N ILE A 486 15.38 -26.66 8.40
CA ILE A 486 16.47 -27.62 8.20
C ILE A 486 17.31 -27.21 6.97
N LEU A 487 16.65 -26.95 5.83
CA LEU A 487 17.33 -26.56 4.59
C LEU A 487 18.12 -25.25 4.75
N LYS A 488 17.57 -24.28 5.49
CA LYS A 488 18.22 -23.01 5.79
C LYS A 488 19.47 -23.20 6.65
N ASN A 489 19.50 -24.18 7.52
CA ASN A 489 20.61 -24.57 8.41
C ASN A 489 21.27 -23.41 9.17
N ALA A 490 20.46 -22.50 9.72
CA ALA A 490 20.93 -21.38 10.53
C ALA A 490 21.44 -21.87 11.90
N PRO A 491 22.48 -21.19 12.49
CA PRO A 491 23.04 -21.58 13.78
C PRO A 491 22.12 -21.27 14.98
N ILE A 492 21.25 -20.28 14.85
CA ILE A 492 20.25 -19.92 15.87
C ILE A 492 18.87 -20.35 15.36
N LEU A 493 18.13 -21.05 16.21
CA LEU A 493 16.78 -21.55 15.92
C LEU A 493 15.77 -21.02 16.93
N ILE A 494 14.67 -20.48 16.44
CA ILE A 494 13.53 -20.05 17.25
C ILE A 494 12.31 -20.89 16.86
N LEU A 495 11.70 -21.54 17.85
CA LEU A 495 10.49 -22.33 17.69
C LEU A 495 9.34 -21.65 18.44
N ASP A 496 8.43 -21.02 17.71
CA ASP A 496 7.25 -20.36 18.30
C ASP A 496 6.05 -21.31 18.21
N GLU A 497 5.71 -21.94 19.35
CA GLU A 497 4.61 -22.92 19.48
C GLU A 497 4.62 -24.04 18.43
N ALA A 498 5.77 -24.42 17.94
CA ALA A 498 5.94 -25.36 16.83
C ALA A 498 5.45 -26.80 17.12
N THR A 499 4.90 -27.07 18.31
CA THR A 499 4.46 -28.41 18.75
C THR A 499 2.94 -28.52 18.92
N SER A 500 2.13 -27.66 18.31
CA SER A 500 0.69 -27.56 18.58
C SER A 500 -0.22 -28.43 17.68
N ALA A 501 0.29 -29.52 17.06
CA ALA A 501 -0.53 -30.42 16.28
C ALA A 501 -1.63 -31.08 17.13
N SER A 502 -2.80 -31.28 16.53
CA SER A 502 -3.99 -31.77 17.24
C SER A 502 -4.10 -33.31 17.29
N ASP A 503 -3.28 -34.01 16.49
CA ASP A 503 -3.36 -35.46 16.29
C ASP A 503 -2.11 -36.14 16.86
N PRO A 504 -2.24 -37.20 17.70
CA PRO A 504 -1.13 -37.89 18.34
C PRO A 504 -0.09 -38.48 17.38
N GLU A 505 -0.49 -39.03 16.24
CA GLU A 505 0.44 -39.57 15.24
C GLU A 505 1.30 -38.46 14.61
N ASN A 506 0.67 -37.41 14.19
CA ASN A 506 1.38 -36.21 13.67
C ASN A 506 2.31 -35.58 14.71
N GLN A 507 1.95 -35.65 16.01
CA GLN A 507 2.78 -35.13 17.09
C GLN A 507 4.13 -35.84 17.19
N MET A 508 4.14 -37.18 17.10
CA MET A 508 5.38 -37.97 17.18
C MET A 508 6.32 -37.67 16.02
N GLU A 509 5.80 -37.51 14.80
CA GLU A 509 6.60 -37.15 13.63
C GLU A 509 7.16 -35.74 13.74
N ILE A 510 6.34 -34.78 14.22
CA ILE A 510 6.78 -33.40 14.47
C ILE A 510 7.87 -33.34 15.54
N ASP A 511 7.71 -34.06 16.66
CA ASP A 511 8.70 -34.10 17.74
C ASP A 511 10.04 -34.66 17.25
N LYS A 512 10.04 -35.70 16.42
CA LYS A 512 11.22 -36.29 15.79
C LYS A 512 11.87 -35.28 14.80
N ALA A 513 11.07 -34.61 14.00
CA ALA A 513 11.53 -33.58 13.07
C ALA A 513 12.22 -32.41 13.81
N ILE A 514 11.61 -31.95 14.91
CA ILE A 514 12.18 -30.88 15.76
C ILE A 514 13.48 -31.33 16.41
N GLN A 515 13.55 -32.58 16.93
CA GLN A 515 14.79 -33.12 17.50
C GLN A 515 15.94 -33.12 16.49
N ASN A 516 15.66 -33.47 15.23
CA ASN A 516 16.64 -33.42 14.15
C ASN A 516 17.07 -31.96 13.86
N LEU A 517 16.12 -31.05 13.77
CA LEU A 517 16.35 -29.63 13.51
C LEU A 517 17.22 -28.95 14.59
N CYS A 518 17.06 -29.34 15.87
CA CYS A 518 17.75 -28.72 17.01
C CYS A 518 19.22 -29.16 17.18
N LYS A 519 19.70 -30.19 16.45
CA LYS A 519 21.06 -30.71 16.61
C LYS A 519 22.13 -29.65 16.32
N GLY A 520 23.02 -29.41 17.30
CA GLY A 520 24.17 -28.53 17.16
C GLY A 520 23.84 -27.04 16.99
N LYS A 521 22.68 -26.59 17.44
CA LYS A 521 22.20 -25.21 17.31
C LYS A 521 21.88 -24.59 18.66
N THR A 522 21.97 -23.26 18.74
CA THR A 522 21.40 -22.48 19.85
C THR A 522 19.89 -22.38 19.61
N VAL A 523 19.06 -22.89 20.55
CA VAL A 523 17.63 -23.04 20.34
C VAL A 523 16.82 -22.29 21.40
N ILE A 524 15.85 -21.53 20.96
CA ILE A 524 14.84 -20.89 21.83
C ILE A 524 13.47 -21.49 21.49
N VAL A 525 12.81 -22.07 22.50
CA VAL A 525 11.48 -22.65 22.35
C VAL A 525 10.47 -21.83 23.14
N VAL A 526 9.52 -21.20 22.49
CA VAL A 526 8.34 -20.62 23.16
C VAL A 526 7.36 -21.77 23.43
N ALA A 527 7.28 -22.19 24.68
CA ALA A 527 6.53 -23.36 25.06
C ALA A 527 5.14 -23.00 25.61
N HIS A 528 4.09 -23.34 24.87
CA HIS A 528 2.71 -23.40 25.37
C HIS A 528 2.33 -24.79 25.87
N ARG A 529 3.01 -25.84 25.37
CA ARG A 529 2.88 -27.22 25.88
C ARG A 529 4.13 -27.60 26.66
N LEU A 530 3.95 -28.02 27.88
CA LEU A 530 5.05 -28.41 28.75
C LEU A 530 5.79 -29.67 28.26
N SER A 531 5.22 -30.43 27.30
CA SER A 531 5.92 -31.54 26.63
C SER A 531 7.18 -31.08 25.87
N ALA A 532 7.17 -29.86 25.31
CA ALA A 532 8.32 -29.29 24.60
C ALA A 532 9.52 -28.99 25.52
N LEU A 533 9.29 -28.88 26.83
CA LEU A 533 10.37 -28.63 27.81
C LEU A 533 11.35 -29.78 27.94
N LYS A 534 10.94 -31.01 27.61
CA LYS A 534 11.81 -32.20 27.72
C LYS A 534 13.04 -32.17 26.84
N MET A 535 13.02 -31.33 25.77
CA MET A 535 14.15 -31.15 24.87
C MET A 535 15.06 -29.98 25.27
N CYS A 536 14.65 -29.17 26.25
CA CYS A 536 15.38 -27.97 26.68
C CYS A 536 16.22 -28.25 27.94
N GLU A 537 17.40 -27.66 28.00
CA GLU A 537 18.34 -27.80 29.13
C GLU A 537 17.97 -26.84 30.26
N ARG A 538 17.47 -25.64 29.89
CA ARG A 538 17.07 -24.62 30.85
C ARG A 538 15.71 -24.02 30.46
N VAL A 539 15.07 -23.45 31.45
CA VAL A 539 13.77 -22.79 31.35
C VAL A 539 13.90 -21.38 31.89
N ALA A 540 13.38 -20.41 31.16
CA ALA A 540 13.20 -19.03 31.61
C ALA A 540 11.69 -18.73 31.74
N VAL A 541 11.27 -18.26 32.91
CA VAL A 541 9.86 -17.94 33.20
C VAL A 541 9.66 -16.43 33.02
N VAL A 542 8.72 -16.10 32.12
CA VAL A 542 8.32 -14.73 31.80
C VAL A 542 7.03 -14.44 32.54
N GLU A 543 7.06 -13.54 33.52
CA GLU A 543 5.91 -13.09 34.32
C GLU A 543 6.03 -11.57 34.57
N ASN A 544 4.92 -10.89 34.67
CA ASN A 544 4.88 -9.47 34.99
C ASN A 544 5.83 -8.63 34.13
N HIS A 545 5.85 -8.90 32.83
CA HIS A 545 6.68 -8.17 31.85
C HIS A 545 8.20 -8.32 32.00
N THR A 546 8.67 -9.28 32.84
CA THR A 546 10.09 -9.54 33.04
C THR A 546 10.38 -11.04 33.14
N ILE A 547 11.66 -11.42 33.20
CA ILE A 547 12.08 -12.81 33.45
C ILE A 547 12.32 -12.96 34.94
N THR A 548 11.47 -13.74 35.61
CA THR A 548 11.47 -13.89 37.06
C THR A 548 12.36 -15.04 37.55
N CYS A 549 12.56 -16.07 36.74
CA CYS A 549 13.37 -17.23 37.11
C CYS A 549 14.02 -17.86 35.86
N VAL A 550 15.28 -18.25 35.96
CA VAL A 550 16.01 -18.99 34.91
C VAL A 550 16.83 -20.10 35.59
N GLY A 551 16.68 -21.34 35.11
CA GLY A 551 17.39 -22.50 35.63
C GLY A 551 17.00 -23.79 34.93
N THR A 552 17.47 -24.93 35.44
CA THR A 552 17.01 -26.24 35.02
C THR A 552 15.54 -26.43 35.39
N HIS A 553 14.89 -27.43 34.80
CA HIS A 553 13.48 -27.75 35.09
C HIS A 553 13.23 -27.89 36.60
N GLU A 554 14.09 -28.63 37.30
CA GLU A 554 13.97 -28.89 38.76
C GLU A 554 14.17 -27.61 39.59
N GLU A 555 15.14 -26.79 39.24
CA GLU A 555 15.40 -25.52 39.92
C GLU A 555 14.23 -24.57 39.77
N VAL A 556 13.69 -24.41 38.54
CA VAL A 556 12.57 -23.52 38.27
C VAL A 556 11.29 -24.03 38.94
N ARG A 557 11.04 -25.35 38.92
CA ARG A 557 9.89 -25.98 39.61
C ARG A 557 9.93 -25.71 41.12
N LYS A 558 11.11 -25.73 41.71
CA LYS A 558 11.31 -25.44 43.15
C LYS A 558 11.13 -23.95 43.48
N ASN A 559 11.67 -23.07 42.64
CA ASN A 559 11.82 -21.65 42.96
C ASN A 559 10.69 -20.77 42.44
N ASN A 560 9.91 -21.23 41.43
CA ASN A 560 8.82 -20.44 40.84
C ASN A 560 7.46 -21.12 41.02
N ALA A 561 6.55 -20.42 41.72
CA ALA A 561 5.22 -20.96 42.06
C ALA A 561 4.32 -21.11 40.83
N TYR A 562 4.37 -20.18 39.87
CA TYR A 562 3.59 -20.26 38.63
C TYR A 562 3.97 -21.50 37.82
N TYR A 563 5.28 -21.69 37.59
CA TYR A 563 5.80 -22.83 36.84
C TYR A 563 5.45 -24.15 37.49
N ARG A 564 5.56 -24.26 38.82
CA ARG A 564 5.18 -25.43 39.61
C ARG A 564 3.72 -25.79 39.39
N LYS A 565 2.83 -24.83 39.57
CA LYS A 565 1.38 -25.04 39.36
C LYS A 565 1.05 -25.43 37.92
N ALA A 566 1.67 -24.78 36.95
CA ALA A 566 1.50 -25.10 35.54
C ALA A 566 1.93 -26.56 35.22
N TRP A 567 3.05 -27.00 35.82
CA TRP A 567 3.55 -28.34 35.67
C TRP A 567 2.64 -29.39 36.33
N GLU A 568 2.18 -29.17 37.54
CA GLU A 568 1.23 -30.03 38.27
C GLU A 568 -0.07 -30.21 37.49
N ASN A 569 -0.61 -29.13 36.93
CA ASN A 569 -1.77 -29.20 36.07
C ASN A 569 -1.55 -30.06 34.82
N TYR A 570 -0.36 -29.96 34.20
CA TYR A 570 0.02 -30.75 33.04
C TYR A 570 0.16 -32.24 33.40
N GLU A 571 0.81 -32.59 34.51
CA GLU A 571 0.95 -33.96 34.97
C GLU A 571 -0.45 -34.59 35.28
N THR A 572 -1.32 -33.81 35.92
CA THR A 572 -2.70 -34.24 36.21
C THR A 572 -3.48 -34.50 34.92
N ALA A 573 -3.45 -33.58 33.95
CA ALA A 573 -4.14 -33.76 32.68
C ALA A 573 -3.62 -34.98 31.90
N ARG A 574 -2.30 -35.19 31.90
CA ARG A 574 -1.67 -36.34 31.25
C ARG A 574 -2.10 -37.67 31.90
N ASN A 575 -2.14 -37.74 33.23
CA ASN A 575 -2.54 -38.93 33.93
C ASN A 575 -4.02 -39.27 33.70
N ILE A 576 -4.91 -38.27 33.59
CA ILE A 576 -6.32 -38.49 33.23
C ILE A 576 -6.43 -39.06 31.82
N THR A 577 -5.65 -38.54 30.84
CA THR A 577 -5.66 -39.06 29.47
C THR A 577 -5.23 -40.52 29.42
N TYR A 578 -4.16 -40.90 30.12
CA TYR A 578 -3.70 -42.30 30.20
C TYR A 578 -4.75 -43.22 30.85
N GLN A 579 -5.49 -42.78 31.86
CA GLN A 579 -6.55 -43.58 32.49
C GLN A 579 -7.74 -43.79 31.55
N LEU A 580 -8.09 -42.82 30.72
CA LEU A 580 -9.17 -42.93 29.75
C LEU A 580 -8.79 -43.83 28.55
N GLU A 581 -7.53 -43.85 28.14
CA GLU A 581 -7.03 -44.75 27.08
C GLU A 581 -6.81 -46.16 27.56
N GLY A 582 -6.32 -46.34 28.80
CA GLY A 582 -6.15 -47.68 29.42
C GLY A 582 -7.46 -48.38 29.77
N GLY A 583 -8.55 -47.66 30.00
CA GLY A 583 -9.88 -48.21 30.25
C GLY A 583 -10.60 -48.79 29.03
N LYS A 584 -10.14 -48.49 27.82
CA LYS A 584 -10.69 -49.02 26.57
C LYS A 584 -10.08 -50.36 26.10
N GLN A 585 -9.10 -50.91 26.82
CA GLN A 585 -8.49 -52.21 26.51
C GLN A 585 -9.08 -53.40 27.30
N HIS A 586 -10.12 -53.16 28.11
CA HIS A 586 -10.76 -54.18 28.93
C HIS A 586 -12.30 -54.20 28.85
N GLU A 587 -12.90 -53.87 27.69
CA GLU A 587 -14.28 -54.26 27.37
C GLU A 587 -14.37 -54.98 26.03
#